data_3045bdd002bb9c0581853657652a55b7
#
_entry.id   3045bdd002bb9c0581853657652a55b7
#
_cell.length_a   1.000
_cell.length_b   1.000
_cell.length_c   1.000
_cell.angle_alpha   90.00
_cell.angle_beta   90.00
_cell.angle_gamma   90.00
#
_symmetry.space_group_name_H-M   'P 1'
#
loop_
_entity.id
_entity.type
_entity.pdbx_description
1 polymer ?
#
loop_
_entity_poly.entity_id
_entity_poly.type
_entity_poly.pdbx_seq_one_letter_code
_entity_poly.pdbx_strand_id
1 'polypeptide(L)'
;CQAFARHLLGEQLYEEATKALEKHRTLESSGKGFSSGNIASFMPGTIDYTPHEGCMRKLLQALDENLVCRVTYRGLGAKKAKKFNIMPLKMFSHHETVYLNARWAKGEHNKKDPSAYDPLLAVHRIQGIELTDKRFEYPKNYDFEKIYNMHFGIMSDEKFEVVAQFTGDAAAYVAERTWSPDQKITKHGSVGIRITFSASSEPELISWILSFGDKAKLIEPKELAKQVKAIAENVCRAY
;
A
#
# COMPACT_ATOMS: atom_id res chain seq x y z
N CYS A 1 -8.50 11.41 -13.00
CA CYS A 1 -8.30 11.04 -11.57
C CYS A 1 -9.53 10.38 -10.97
N GLN A 2 -10.75 10.94 -11.09
CA GLN A 2 -11.96 10.38 -10.49
C GLN A 2 -12.22 8.90 -10.87
N ALA A 3 -12.15 8.56 -12.17
CA ALA A 3 -12.40 7.20 -12.65
C ALA A 3 -11.46 6.15 -11.99
N PHE A 4 -10.25 6.56 -11.62
CA PHE A 4 -9.27 5.69 -10.98
C PHE A 4 -9.46 5.55 -9.46
N ALA A 5 -10.20 6.45 -8.82
CA ALA A 5 -10.42 6.46 -7.37
C ALA A 5 -11.78 5.87 -6.95
N ARG A 6 -12.67 5.58 -7.89
CA ARG A 6 -14.04 5.16 -7.61
C ARG A 6 -14.13 3.98 -6.64
N HIS A 7 -13.36 2.93 -6.89
CA HIS A 7 -13.37 1.71 -6.08
C HIS A 7 -12.75 1.89 -4.67
N LEU A 8 -11.93 2.93 -4.47
CA LEU A 8 -11.25 3.19 -3.19
C LEU A 8 -12.11 3.98 -2.19
N LEU A 9 -13.18 4.63 -2.66
CA LEU A 9 -13.98 5.54 -1.83
C LEU A 9 -15.31 4.94 -1.35
N GLY A 10 -15.82 3.90 -2.01
CA GLY A 10 -17.20 3.48 -1.87
C GLY A 10 -18.16 4.40 -2.64
N GLU A 11 -19.43 4.01 -2.72
CA GLU A 11 -20.37 4.64 -3.65
C GLU A 11 -20.74 6.07 -3.25
N GLN A 12 -21.11 6.30 -1.98
CA GLN A 12 -21.55 7.61 -1.51
C GLN A 12 -20.42 8.62 -1.45
N LEU A 13 -19.25 8.25 -0.91
CA LEU A 13 -18.08 9.14 -0.85
C LEU A 13 -17.60 9.51 -2.25
N TYR A 14 -17.66 8.58 -3.20
CA TYR A 14 -17.34 8.86 -4.59
C TYR A 14 -18.30 9.86 -5.22
N GLU A 15 -19.61 9.71 -5.01
CA GLU A 15 -20.62 10.67 -5.49
C GLU A 15 -20.43 12.06 -4.90
N GLU A 16 -20.17 12.16 -3.59
CA GLU A 16 -19.91 13.43 -2.91
C GLU A 16 -18.65 14.13 -3.47
N ALA A 17 -17.55 13.39 -3.63
CA ALA A 17 -16.33 13.89 -4.24
C ALA A 17 -16.57 14.36 -5.69
N THR A 18 -17.37 13.62 -6.45
CA THR A 18 -17.75 13.97 -7.82
C THR A 18 -18.54 15.26 -7.86
N LYS A 19 -19.59 15.40 -7.02
CA LYS A 19 -20.40 16.63 -6.93
C LYS A 19 -19.57 17.85 -6.50
N ALA A 20 -18.63 17.68 -5.57
CA ALA A 20 -17.74 18.76 -5.15
C ALA A 20 -16.83 19.24 -6.28
N LEU A 21 -16.26 18.31 -7.06
CA LEU A 21 -15.40 18.63 -8.20
C LEU A 21 -16.19 19.24 -9.37
N GLU A 22 -17.41 18.81 -9.63
CA GLU A 22 -18.29 19.42 -10.65
C GLU A 22 -18.66 20.85 -10.26
N LYS A 23 -18.92 21.13 -8.99
CA LYS A 23 -19.17 22.49 -8.50
C LYS A 23 -17.97 23.43 -8.73
N HIS A 24 -16.76 22.95 -8.48
CA HIS A 24 -15.54 23.72 -8.80
C HIS A 24 -15.36 23.93 -10.31
N ARG A 25 -15.66 22.92 -11.12
CA ARG A 25 -15.55 22.99 -12.58
C ARG A 25 -16.50 23.99 -13.23
N THR A 26 -17.70 24.19 -12.66
CA THR A 26 -18.65 25.21 -13.15
C THR A 26 -18.22 26.64 -12.80
N LEU A 27 -17.35 26.81 -11.81
CA LEU A 27 -16.78 28.11 -11.44
C LEU A 27 -15.55 28.49 -12.30
N GLU A 28 -14.88 27.51 -12.90
CA GLU A 28 -13.75 27.70 -13.81
C GLU A 28 -14.20 27.58 -15.29
N SER A 29 -14.87 28.59 -15.80
CA SER A 29 -15.53 28.60 -17.11
C SER A 29 -14.60 28.78 -18.31
N SER A 30 -13.53 28.01 -18.48
CA SER A 30 -12.68 28.14 -19.69
C SER A 30 -11.93 26.91 -20.19
N GLY A 31 -12.25 25.71 -19.78
CA GLY A 31 -11.57 24.51 -20.29
C GLY A 31 -12.52 23.46 -20.90
N LYS A 32 -12.29 23.04 -22.16
CA LYS A 32 -12.84 21.79 -22.67
C LYS A 32 -12.33 20.64 -21.82
N GLY A 33 -13.07 20.26 -20.77
CA GLY A 33 -12.70 19.15 -19.90
C GLY A 33 -12.78 17.81 -20.66
N PHE A 34 -11.88 16.90 -20.35
CA PHE A 34 -11.96 15.51 -20.81
C PHE A 34 -13.29 14.89 -20.34
N SER A 35 -13.99 14.21 -21.24
CA SER A 35 -15.15 13.42 -20.87
C SER A 35 -14.68 12.23 -20.02
N SER A 36 -15.20 12.11 -18.80
CA SER A 36 -14.89 10.98 -17.89
C SER A 36 -15.32 9.63 -18.47
N GLY A 37 -16.26 9.62 -19.43
CA GLY A 37 -16.73 8.40 -20.09
C GLY A 37 -15.71 7.68 -20.97
N ASN A 38 -14.62 8.35 -21.34
CA ASN A 38 -13.58 7.78 -22.19
C ASN A 38 -12.42 7.15 -21.41
N ILE A 39 -12.46 7.22 -20.08
CA ILE A 39 -11.39 6.72 -19.20
C ILE A 39 -12.01 5.75 -18.21
N ALA A 40 -11.50 4.53 -18.18
CA ALA A 40 -11.92 3.50 -17.23
C ALA A 40 -10.70 2.85 -16.58
N SER A 41 -10.90 2.30 -15.40
CA SER A 41 -9.91 1.49 -14.69
C SER A 41 -10.39 0.04 -14.69
N PHE A 42 -9.52 -0.90 -15.06
CA PHE A 42 -9.77 -2.33 -14.92
C PHE A 42 -8.92 -2.85 -13.76
N MET A 43 -9.57 -3.31 -12.71
CA MET A 43 -8.92 -3.69 -11.48
C MET A 43 -9.53 -4.99 -10.94
N PRO A 44 -8.93 -6.15 -11.25
CA PRO A 44 -9.35 -7.43 -10.68
C PRO A 44 -8.96 -7.48 -9.19
N GLY A 45 -9.80 -8.08 -8.37
CA GLY A 45 -9.52 -8.29 -6.95
C GLY A 45 -9.71 -7.06 -6.06
N THR A 46 -10.59 -6.13 -6.46
CA THR A 46 -10.93 -4.93 -5.67
C THR A 46 -11.70 -5.28 -4.39
N ILE A 47 -11.56 -4.41 -3.40
CA ILE A 47 -12.34 -4.45 -2.16
C ILE A 47 -13.53 -3.49 -2.32
N ASP A 48 -14.74 -3.96 -2.02
CA ASP A 48 -15.89 -3.06 -1.90
C ASP A 48 -15.78 -2.25 -0.60
N TYR A 49 -15.60 -0.95 -0.72
CA TYR A 49 -15.53 -0.02 0.40
C TYR A 49 -16.89 0.56 0.79
N THR A 50 -17.97 0.28 0.09
CA THR A 50 -19.32 0.75 0.42
C THR A 50 -19.73 0.41 1.86
N PRO A 51 -19.51 -0.82 2.38
CA PRO A 51 -19.78 -1.13 3.78
C PRO A 51 -18.87 -0.40 4.78
N HIS A 52 -17.77 0.18 4.31
CA HIS A 52 -16.74 0.82 5.14
C HIS A 52 -16.77 2.36 5.10
N GLU A 53 -17.72 2.97 4.38
CA GLU A 53 -17.82 4.43 4.22
C GLU A 53 -17.92 5.17 5.56
N GLY A 54 -18.71 4.66 6.50
CA GLY A 54 -18.81 5.24 7.84
C GLY A 54 -17.49 5.23 8.60
N CYS A 55 -16.67 4.19 8.41
CA CYS A 55 -15.31 4.13 8.95
C CYS A 55 -14.41 5.15 8.26
N MET A 56 -14.45 5.23 6.94
CA MET A 56 -13.63 6.15 6.16
C MET A 56 -13.93 7.62 6.50
N ARG A 57 -15.21 8.00 6.65
CA ARG A 57 -15.61 9.35 7.07
C ARG A 57 -15.00 9.73 8.42
N LYS A 58 -15.09 8.84 9.41
CA LYS A 58 -14.49 9.06 10.73
C LYS A 58 -12.97 9.15 10.66
N LEU A 59 -12.32 8.36 9.82
CA LEU A 59 -10.88 8.44 9.62
C LEU A 59 -10.47 9.77 8.96
N LEU A 60 -11.20 10.21 7.94
CA LEU A 60 -10.97 11.52 7.30
C LEU A 60 -11.13 12.65 8.31
N GLN A 61 -12.21 12.65 9.10
CA GLN A 61 -12.40 13.63 10.17
C GLN A 61 -11.25 13.61 11.17
N ALA A 62 -10.82 12.41 11.60
CA ALA A 62 -9.72 12.28 12.55
C ALA A 62 -8.38 12.77 12.00
N LEU A 63 -8.14 12.60 10.70
CA LEU A 63 -6.96 13.12 10.01
C LEU A 63 -7.00 14.64 9.93
N ASP A 64 -8.13 15.23 9.57
CA ASP A 64 -8.30 16.69 9.45
C ASP A 64 -8.19 17.40 10.80
N GLU A 65 -8.77 16.79 11.85
CA GLU A 65 -8.82 17.39 13.18
C GLU A 65 -7.70 16.93 14.13
N ASN A 66 -6.81 16.03 13.69
CA ASN A 66 -5.76 15.38 14.49
C ASN A 66 -6.30 14.71 15.75
N LEU A 67 -7.38 13.93 15.62
CA LEU A 67 -8.03 13.25 16.73
C LEU A 67 -7.45 11.85 16.94
N VAL A 68 -7.25 11.49 18.21
CA VAL A 68 -6.95 10.11 18.60
C VAL A 68 -8.20 9.26 18.37
N CYS A 69 -8.03 8.12 17.70
CA CYS A 69 -9.11 7.16 17.46
C CYS A 69 -8.92 5.89 18.29
N ARG A 70 -10.04 5.36 18.81
CA ARG A 70 -10.10 3.99 19.32
C ARG A 70 -10.60 3.10 18.20
N VAL A 71 -9.79 2.12 17.80
CA VAL A 71 -10.12 1.18 16.73
C VAL A 71 -10.28 -0.23 17.25
N THR A 72 -11.23 -0.97 16.66
CA THR A 72 -11.34 -2.42 16.77
C THR A 72 -10.87 -3.01 15.45
N TYR A 73 -9.75 -3.71 15.46
CA TYR A 73 -9.07 -4.19 14.26
C TYR A 73 -8.82 -5.69 14.30
N ARG A 74 -9.08 -6.38 13.19
CA ARG A 74 -8.76 -7.79 13.01
C ARG A 74 -7.82 -7.96 11.82
N GLY A 75 -6.53 -8.13 12.10
CA GLY A 75 -5.51 -8.39 11.08
C GLY A 75 -5.75 -9.70 10.31
N LEU A 76 -5.10 -9.83 9.17
CA LEU A 76 -5.15 -11.05 8.36
C LEU A 76 -4.66 -12.25 9.19
N GLY A 77 -5.41 -13.36 9.18
CA GLY A 77 -5.07 -14.55 9.95
C GLY A 77 -5.30 -14.44 11.47
N ALA A 78 -5.66 -13.26 12.00
CA ALA A 78 -5.92 -13.09 13.42
C ALA A 78 -7.23 -13.78 13.84
N LYS A 79 -7.17 -14.59 14.92
CA LYS A 79 -8.36 -15.28 15.47
C LYS A 79 -9.35 -14.32 16.12
N LYS A 80 -8.87 -13.23 16.73
CA LYS A 80 -9.68 -12.24 17.47
C LYS A 80 -9.32 -10.82 17.07
N ALA A 81 -10.31 -9.93 17.08
CA ALA A 81 -10.07 -8.51 16.96
C ALA A 81 -9.42 -7.94 18.23
N LYS A 82 -8.60 -6.92 18.07
CA LYS A 82 -7.97 -6.17 19.17
C LYS A 82 -8.51 -4.75 19.17
N LYS A 83 -8.65 -4.16 20.37
CA LYS A 83 -8.99 -2.74 20.56
C LYS A 83 -7.76 -2.00 21.04
N PHE A 84 -7.49 -0.85 20.43
CA PHE A 84 -6.37 0.02 20.80
C PHE A 84 -6.61 1.44 20.28
N ASN A 85 -5.85 2.41 20.83
CA ASN A 85 -5.92 3.80 20.42
C ASN A 85 -4.76 4.17 19.50
N ILE A 86 -5.07 4.90 18.43
CA ILE A 86 -4.11 5.33 17.41
C ILE A 86 -4.21 6.84 17.16
N MET A 87 -3.13 7.39 16.66
CA MET A 87 -3.01 8.72 16.08
C MET A 87 -2.91 8.55 14.56
N PRO A 88 -3.99 8.74 13.79
CA PRO A 88 -3.99 8.58 12.34
C PRO A 88 -3.10 9.65 11.68
N LEU A 89 -2.26 9.25 10.72
CA LEU A 89 -1.32 10.15 10.07
C LEU A 89 -1.58 10.30 8.57
N LYS A 90 -1.84 9.19 7.86
CA LYS A 90 -2.03 9.22 6.40
C LYS A 90 -2.88 8.04 5.94
N MET A 91 -3.85 8.28 5.07
CA MET A 91 -4.49 7.24 4.27
C MET A 91 -3.86 7.20 2.88
N PHE A 92 -3.66 6.00 2.34
CA PHE A 92 -3.13 5.79 1.00
C PHE A 92 -3.61 4.45 0.43
N SER A 93 -3.52 4.29 -0.88
CA SER A 93 -3.83 3.02 -1.54
C SER A 93 -2.55 2.29 -1.95
N HIS A 94 -2.55 0.98 -1.82
CA HIS A 94 -1.51 0.09 -2.31
C HIS A 94 -2.14 -1.23 -2.75
N HIS A 95 -1.88 -1.67 -3.98
CA HIS A 95 -2.51 -2.85 -4.57
C HIS A 95 -4.03 -2.91 -4.32
N GLU A 96 -4.75 -1.86 -4.71
CA GLU A 96 -6.21 -1.72 -4.60
C GLU A 96 -6.77 -1.82 -3.17
N THR A 97 -5.90 -1.74 -2.17
CA THR A 97 -6.26 -1.73 -0.76
C THR A 97 -5.97 -0.36 -0.14
N VAL A 98 -6.96 0.19 0.55
CA VAL A 98 -6.78 1.43 1.32
C VAL A 98 -6.17 1.08 2.66
N TYR A 99 -5.04 1.71 2.95
CA TYR A 99 -4.32 1.60 4.21
C TYR A 99 -4.36 2.91 4.98
N LEU A 100 -4.32 2.78 6.30
CA LEU A 100 -4.09 3.85 7.24
C LEU A 100 -2.74 3.65 7.90
N ASN A 101 -1.82 4.58 7.70
CA ASN A 101 -0.64 4.71 8.56
C ASN A 101 -1.00 5.55 9.78
N ALA A 102 -0.63 5.06 10.96
CA ALA A 102 -0.92 5.72 12.23
C ALA A 102 0.25 5.51 13.20
N ARG A 103 0.28 6.25 14.30
CA ARG A 103 1.13 5.98 15.47
C ARG A 103 0.31 5.43 16.62
N TRP A 104 0.96 4.71 17.50
CA TRP A 104 0.35 4.31 18.77
C TRP A 104 0.08 5.53 19.64
N ALA A 105 -1.13 5.65 20.19
CA ALA A 105 -1.41 6.68 21.19
C ALA A 105 -0.63 6.41 22.47
N LYS A 106 -0.35 7.47 23.26
CA LYS A 106 0.39 7.35 24.52
C LYS A 106 -0.26 6.29 25.45
N GLY A 107 0.54 5.35 25.92
CA GLY A 107 0.10 4.26 26.80
C GLY A 107 -0.35 2.99 26.10
N GLU A 108 -0.54 3.01 24.79
CA GLU A 108 -0.94 1.84 23.99
C GLU A 108 0.27 1.00 23.51
N HIS A 109 1.44 1.61 23.48
CA HIS A 109 2.67 0.93 23.06
C HIS A 109 2.96 -0.22 24.02
N ASN A 110 3.13 -1.41 23.49
CA ASN A 110 3.54 -2.56 24.30
C ASN A 110 4.96 -2.33 24.80
N LYS A 111 5.10 -1.97 26.08
CA LYS A 111 6.40 -1.72 26.73
C LYS A 111 7.38 -2.90 26.65
N LYS A 112 6.90 -4.08 26.24
CA LYS A 112 7.71 -5.31 26.11
C LYS A 112 8.34 -5.47 24.73
N ASP A 113 7.94 -4.66 23.74
CA ASP A 113 8.49 -4.70 22.39
C ASP A 113 8.86 -3.29 21.92
N PRO A 114 10.11 -2.86 22.18
CA PRO A 114 10.63 -1.56 21.73
C PRO A 114 10.68 -1.44 20.18
N SER A 115 10.63 -2.56 19.47
CA SER A 115 10.64 -2.64 18.00
C SER A 115 9.23 -2.58 17.40
N ALA A 116 8.17 -2.37 18.19
CA ALA A 116 6.82 -2.29 17.67
C ALA A 116 6.69 -1.09 16.72
N TYR A 117 6.66 -1.40 15.44
CA TYR A 117 6.46 -0.43 14.36
C TYR A 117 5.13 0.31 14.50
N ASP A 118 5.08 1.51 13.98
CA ASP A 118 3.86 2.28 13.82
C ASP A 118 2.81 1.43 13.05
N PRO A 119 1.53 1.41 13.49
CA PRO A 119 0.55 0.52 12.91
C PRO A 119 0.20 0.91 11.47
N LEU A 120 0.25 -0.08 10.58
CA LEU A 120 -0.28 -0.02 9.22
C LEU A 120 -1.55 -0.86 9.16
N LEU A 121 -2.69 -0.19 9.00
CA LEU A 121 -4.00 -0.83 9.10
C LEU A 121 -4.71 -0.83 7.74
N ALA A 122 -5.10 -2.00 7.24
CA ALA A 122 -5.99 -2.09 6.10
C ALA A 122 -7.41 -1.65 6.53
N VAL A 123 -7.94 -0.59 5.92
CA VAL A 123 -9.19 0.07 6.37
C VAL A 123 -10.38 -0.88 6.41
N HIS A 124 -10.53 -1.75 5.40
CA HIS A 124 -11.60 -2.75 5.36
C HIS A 124 -11.57 -3.80 6.49
N ARG A 125 -10.48 -3.87 7.26
CA ARG A 125 -10.35 -4.76 8.43
C ARG A 125 -10.60 -4.06 9.75
N ILE A 126 -10.92 -2.76 9.74
CA ILE A 126 -11.38 -2.01 10.90
C ILE A 126 -12.84 -2.36 11.12
N GLN A 127 -13.14 -3.08 12.20
CA GLN A 127 -14.50 -3.51 12.56
C GLN A 127 -15.29 -2.45 13.35
N GLY A 128 -14.58 -1.48 13.93
CA GLY A 128 -15.18 -0.37 14.64
C GLY A 128 -14.20 0.76 14.86
N ILE A 129 -14.70 1.99 14.82
CA ILE A 129 -13.94 3.20 15.07
C ILE A 129 -14.76 4.18 15.90
N GLU A 130 -14.14 4.71 16.96
CA GLU A 130 -14.66 5.75 17.83
C GLU A 130 -13.67 6.92 17.83
N LEU A 131 -14.17 8.12 17.55
CA LEU A 131 -13.38 9.34 17.71
C LEU A 131 -13.34 9.68 19.20
N THR A 132 -12.19 10.12 19.68
CA THR A 132 -12.04 10.61 21.06
C THR A 132 -11.92 12.13 21.06
N ASP A 133 -12.13 12.76 22.22
CA ASP A 133 -11.93 14.21 22.38
C ASP A 133 -10.45 14.60 22.46
N LYS A 134 -9.54 13.62 22.38
CA LYS A 134 -8.10 13.86 22.51
C LYS A 134 -7.50 14.22 21.15
N ARG A 135 -6.88 15.40 21.08
CA ARG A 135 -6.07 15.81 19.95
C ARG A 135 -4.62 15.41 20.17
N PHE A 136 -3.91 15.16 19.08
CA PHE A 136 -2.47 14.93 19.09
C PHE A 136 -1.74 15.98 18.26
N GLU A 137 -0.49 16.24 18.57
CA GLU A 137 0.37 17.07 17.74
C GLU A 137 0.89 16.23 16.56
N TYR A 138 0.62 16.70 15.33
CA TYR A 138 1.09 16.01 14.14
C TYR A 138 2.62 15.98 14.11
N PRO A 139 3.26 14.82 13.88
CA PRO A 139 4.73 14.73 13.99
C PRO A 139 5.42 15.57 12.92
N LYS A 140 6.23 16.55 13.33
CA LYS A 140 6.95 17.47 12.41
C LYS A 140 7.91 16.76 11.44
N ASN A 141 8.39 15.60 11.83
CA ASN A 141 9.33 14.78 11.04
C ASN A 141 8.65 13.64 10.26
N TYR A 142 7.31 13.60 10.21
CA TYR A 142 6.61 12.62 9.41
C TYR A 142 6.70 12.98 7.93
N ASP A 143 7.26 12.07 7.15
CA ASP A 143 7.41 12.23 5.71
C ASP A 143 6.99 10.90 5.05
N PHE A 144 5.77 10.89 4.50
CA PHE A 144 5.19 9.71 3.86
C PHE A 144 6.07 9.19 2.71
N GLU A 145 6.60 10.10 1.88
CA GLU A 145 7.42 9.73 0.72
C GLU A 145 8.69 9.00 1.16
N LYS A 146 9.35 9.48 2.22
CA LYS A 146 10.54 8.82 2.75
C LYS A 146 10.26 7.47 3.42
N ILE A 147 9.06 7.30 3.97
CA ILE A 147 8.69 6.06 4.66
C ILE A 147 8.30 4.98 3.65
N TYR A 148 7.51 5.33 2.62
CA TYR A 148 6.87 4.35 1.75
C TYR A 148 7.36 4.36 0.30
N ASN A 149 7.74 5.51 -0.26
CA ASN A 149 8.03 5.62 -1.69
C ASN A 149 9.55 5.62 -2.02
N MET A 150 10.41 5.37 -1.02
CA MET A 150 11.88 5.34 -1.22
C MET A 150 12.44 3.94 -1.47
N HIS A 151 11.60 2.89 -1.41
CA HIS A 151 12.03 1.50 -1.61
C HIS A 151 10.84 0.63 -1.99
N PHE A 152 11.13 -0.56 -2.48
CA PHE A 152 10.11 -1.54 -2.84
C PHE A 152 9.45 -2.13 -1.59
N GLY A 153 8.11 -2.09 -1.53
CA GLY A 153 7.27 -2.66 -0.46
C GLY A 153 6.80 -1.65 0.60
N ILE A 154 5.63 -1.91 1.19
CA ILE A 154 4.97 -1.04 2.18
C ILE A 154 5.27 -1.42 3.65
N MET A 155 5.90 -2.57 3.89
CA MET A 155 6.32 -2.95 5.25
C MET A 155 7.55 -2.15 5.65
N SER A 156 7.53 -1.59 6.86
CA SER A 156 8.65 -0.77 7.37
C SER A 156 9.67 -1.65 8.11
N ASP A 157 10.09 -2.75 7.50
CA ASP A 157 11.14 -3.61 8.00
C ASP A 157 12.54 -3.02 7.70
N GLU A 158 13.59 -3.68 8.19
CA GLU A 158 14.96 -3.29 7.82
C GLU A 158 15.16 -3.39 6.30
N LYS A 159 15.78 -2.35 5.74
CA LYS A 159 16.07 -2.30 4.30
C LYS A 159 17.14 -3.32 3.94
N PHE A 160 16.94 -3.98 2.82
CA PHE A 160 17.92 -4.90 2.25
C PHE A 160 18.09 -4.65 0.75
N GLU A 161 19.29 -4.96 0.24
CA GLU A 161 19.57 -4.86 -1.19
C GLU A 161 19.04 -6.08 -1.93
N VAL A 162 18.39 -5.83 -3.05
CA VAL A 162 17.87 -6.84 -3.96
C VAL A 162 18.69 -6.85 -5.23
N VAL A 163 19.10 -8.03 -5.67
CA VAL A 163 19.64 -8.29 -7.00
C VAL A 163 18.80 -9.37 -7.66
N ALA A 164 18.16 -9.05 -8.78
CA ALA A 164 17.37 -9.98 -9.55
C ALA A 164 17.72 -9.96 -11.04
N GLN A 165 17.48 -11.05 -11.73
CA GLN A 165 17.67 -11.21 -13.17
C GLN A 165 16.32 -11.53 -13.82
N PHE A 166 16.10 -10.94 -14.99
CA PHE A 166 14.91 -11.20 -15.80
C PHE A 166 15.29 -11.47 -17.24
N THR A 167 14.53 -12.32 -17.91
CA THR A 167 14.75 -12.73 -19.29
C THR A 167 13.51 -12.57 -20.15
N GLY A 168 13.66 -12.50 -21.47
CA GLY A 168 12.55 -12.41 -22.41
C GLY A 168 11.65 -11.20 -22.15
N ASP A 169 10.33 -11.38 -22.29
CA ASP A 169 9.33 -10.32 -22.12
C ASP A 169 9.31 -9.74 -20.71
N ALA A 170 9.64 -10.55 -19.69
CA ALA A 170 9.76 -10.06 -18.33
C ALA A 170 10.87 -9.01 -18.17
N ALA A 171 11.98 -9.15 -18.92
CA ALA A 171 13.05 -8.18 -18.90
C ALA A 171 12.61 -6.82 -19.45
N ALA A 172 11.85 -6.81 -20.57
CA ALA A 172 11.28 -5.59 -21.13
C ALA A 172 10.27 -4.96 -20.16
N TYR A 173 9.33 -5.76 -19.66
CA TYR A 173 8.30 -5.31 -18.72
C TYR A 173 8.89 -4.68 -17.45
N VAL A 174 9.95 -5.27 -16.89
CA VAL A 174 10.60 -4.76 -15.69
C VAL A 174 11.39 -3.48 -15.99
N ALA A 175 12.03 -3.40 -17.16
CA ALA A 175 12.83 -2.24 -17.56
C ALA A 175 11.98 -0.97 -17.84
N GLU A 176 10.71 -1.13 -18.20
CA GLU A 176 9.80 -0.02 -18.47
C GLU A 176 9.26 0.67 -17.21
N ARG A 177 9.53 0.12 -16.03
CA ARG A 177 8.92 0.55 -14.77
C ARG A 177 9.94 0.96 -13.73
N THR A 178 9.53 1.89 -12.87
CA THR A 178 10.29 2.23 -11.65
C THR A 178 9.72 1.44 -10.48
N TRP A 179 10.48 0.49 -9.97
CA TRP A 179 10.12 -0.37 -8.84
C TRP A 179 10.61 0.20 -7.50
N SER A 180 11.73 0.93 -7.56
CA SER A 180 12.30 1.67 -6.45
C SER A 180 13.08 2.87 -7.01
N PRO A 181 13.10 4.03 -6.33
CA PRO A 181 13.81 5.22 -6.82
C PRO A 181 15.32 5.01 -7.00
N ASP A 182 15.91 4.09 -6.26
CA ASP A 182 17.35 3.77 -6.28
C ASP A 182 17.72 2.64 -7.25
N GLN A 183 16.74 2.15 -8.05
CA GLN A 183 16.98 1.02 -8.95
C GLN A 183 18.07 1.31 -9.99
N LYS A 184 18.87 0.29 -10.25
CA LYS A 184 19.87 0.27 -11.33
C LYS A 184 19.62 -0.94 -12.22
N ILE A 185 19.50 -0.71 -13.53
CA ILE A 185 19.29 -1.77 -14.51
C ILE A 185 20.50 -1.88 -15.40
N THR A 186 20.99 -3.09 -15.58
CA THR A 186 22.11 -3.42 -16.49
C THR A 186 21.72 -4.57 -17.41
N LYS A 187 22.27 -4.61 -18.62
CA LYS A 187 22.08 -5.74 -19.53
C LYS A 187 22.67 -7.03 -18.95
N HIS A 188 21.99 -8.13 -19.15
CA HIS A 188 22.45 -9.47 -18.74
C HIS A 188 22.23 -10.49 -19.86
N GLY A 189 23.30 -10.96 -20.47
CA GLY A 189 23.21 -11.81 -21.66
C GLY A 189 22.66 -11.04 -22.88
N SER A 190 22.16 -11.80 -23.86
CA SER A 190 21.61 -11.25 -25.13
C SER A 190 20.21 -10.68 -24.99
N VAL A 191 19.38 -11.21 -24.09
CA VAL A 191 17.93 -10.91 -23.98
C VAL A 191 17.47 -10.69 -22.53
N GLY A 192 18.39 -10.40 -21.61
CA GLY A 192 18.07 -10.27 -20.20
C GLY A 192 18.56 -8.98 -19.58
N ILE A 193 18.06 -8.71 -18.38
CA ILE A 193 18.52 -7.61 -17.52
C ILE A 193 18.86 -8.14 -16.14
N ARG A 194 19.71 -7.37 -15.45
CA ARG A 194 19.90 -7.45 -14.00
C ARG A 194 19.45 -6.13 -13.40
N ILE A 195 18.61 -6.20 -12.39
CA ILE A 195 18.14 -5.04 -11.61
C ILE A 195 18.68 -5.15 -10.18
N THR A 196 19.11 -4.00 -9.63
CA THR A 196 19.53 -3.86 -8.24
C THR A 196 18.75 -2.69 -7.64
N PHE A 197 18.16 -2.88 -6.44
CA PHE A 197 17.39 -1.85 -5.74
C PHE A 197 17.23 -2.21 -4.26
N SER A 198 16.76 -1.24 -3.44
CA SER A 198 16.43 -1.46 -2.03
C SER A 198 14.97 -1.88 -1.86
N ALA A 199 14.73 -2.88 -1.03
CA ALA A 199 13.40 -3.32 -0.60
C ALA A 199 13.28 -3.31 0.92
N SER A 200 12.02 -3.30 1.42
CA SER A 200 11.69 -3.34 2.83
C SER A 200 10.62 -4.40 3.18
N SER A 201 10.17 -5.17 2.20
CA SER A 201 9.14 -6.20 2.38
C SER A 201 9.55 -7.52 1.70
N GLU A 202 9.97 -8.48 2.51
CA GLU A 202 10.29 -9.82 2.01
C GLU A 202 9.11 -10.51 1.33
N PRO A 203 7.88 -10.53 1.91
CA PRO A 203 6.74 -11.20 1.29
C PRO A 203 6.34 -10.59 -0.06
N GLU A 204 6.41 -9.27 -0.20
CA GLU A 204 6.09 -8.60 -1.45
C GLU A 204 7.15 -8.90 -2.51
N LEU A 205 8.44 -8.89 -2.14
CA LEU A 205 9.51 -9.26 -3.05
C LEU A 205 9.37 -10.70 -3.55
N ILE A 206 9.12 -11.65 -2.66
CA ILE A 206 8.91 -13.06 -3.02
C ILE A 206 7.73 -13.19 -4.00
N SER A 207 6.59 -12.56 -3.68
CA SER A 207 5.41 -12.58 -4.55
C SER A 207 5.68 -11.97 -5.92
N TRP A 208 6.41 -10.84 -5.95
CA TRP A 208 6.78 -10.15 -7.18
C TRP A 208 7.69 -11.03 -8.05
N ILE A 209 8.73 -11.63 -7.50
CA ILE A 209 9.62 -12.56 -8.23
C ILE A 209 8.83 -13.76 -8.78
N LEU A 210 7.99 -14.38 -7.95
CA LEU A 210 7.20 -15.57 -8.37
C LEU A 210 6.17 -15.23 -9.46
N SER A 211 5.68 -14.00 -9.54
CA SER A 211 4.73 -13.57 -10.57
C SER A 211 5.29 -13.65 -12.00
N PHE A 212 6.61 -13.69 -12.17
CA PHE A 212 7.27 -13.81 -13.48
C PHE A 212 7.63 -15.26 -13.84
N GLY A 213 7.30 -16.23 -12.97
CA GLY A 213 7.58 -17.65 -13.21
C GLY A 213 9.07 -17.92 -13.47
N ASP A 214 9.37 -18.66 -14.52
CA ASP A 214 10.72 -19.07 -14.92
C ASP A 214 11.55 -17.93 -15.54
N LYS A 215 10.94 -16.78 -15.81
CA LYS A 215 11.60 -15.60 -16.39
C LYS A 215 12.31 -14.74 -15.36
N ALA A 216 12.11 -14.98 -14.07
CA ALA A 216 12.76 -14.24 -12.98
C ALA A 216 13.66 -15.14 -12.14
N LYS A 217 14.80 -14.59 -11.72
CA LYS A 217 15.71 -15.23 -10.77
C LYS A 217 16.18 -14.24 -9.74
N LEU A 218 15.82 -14.46 -8.47
CA LEU A 218 16.36 -13.72 -7.34
C LEU A 218 17.81 -14.20 -7.08
N ILE A 219 18.75 -13.27 -7.02
CA ILE A 219 20.18 -13.53 -6.79
C ILE A 219 20.53 -13.19 -5.35
N GLU A 220 20.12 -12.00 -4.88
CA GLU A 220 20.31 -11.52 -3.51
C GLU A 220 18.99 -10.90 -3.00
N PRO A 221 18.68 -11.07 -1.71
CA PRO A 221 19.42 -11.83 -0.68
C PRO A 221 19.33 -13.35 -0.91
N LYS A 222 20.42 -14.08 -0.63
CA LYS A 222 20.46 -15.54 -0.87
C LYS A 222 19.46 -16.33 -0.05
N GLU A 223 19.16 -15.87 1.16
CA GLU A 223 18.17 -16.53 2.00
C GLU A 223 16.76 -16.41 1.40
N LEU A 224 16.40 -15.29 0.83
CA LEU A 224 15.12 -15.13 0.12
C LEU A 224 15.12 -15.89 -1.20
N ALA A 225 16.24 -15.99 -1.90
CA ALA A 225 16.36 -16.83 -3.10
C ALA A 225 16.11 -18.31 -2.78
N LYS A 226 16.57 -18.81 -1.63
CA LYS A 226 16.26 -20.17 -1.14
C LYS A 226 14.77 -20.35 -0.82
N GLN A 227 14.14 -19.34 -0.21
CA GLN A 227 12.69 -19.36 0.05
C GLN A 227 11.88 -19.39 -1.24
N VAL A 228 12.21 -18.55 -2.24
CA VAL A 228 11.58 -18.56 -3.57
C VAL A 228 11.68 -19.94 -4.19
N LYS A 229 12.88 -20.56 -4.15
CA LYS A 229 13.09 -21.92 -4.66
C LYS A 229 12.20 -22.95 -3.94
N ALA A 230 12.16 -22.92 -2.60
CA ALA A 230 11.35 -23.84 -1.82
C ALA A 230 9.85 -23.70 -2.11
N ILE A 231 9.37 -22.47 -2.30
CA ILE A 231 7.98 -22.21 -2.70
C ILE A 231 7.70 -22.80 -4.09
N ALA A 232 8.59 -22.56 -5.07
CA ALA A 232 8.44 -23.11 -6.41
C ALA A 232 8.42 -24.65 -6.41
N GLU A 233 9.27 -25.31 -5.62
CA GLU A 233 9.25 -26.76 -5.44
C GLU A 233 7.93 -27.25 -4.81
N ASN A 234 7.38 -26.52 -3.84
CA ASN A 234 6.08 -26.85 -3.26
C ASN A 234 4.93 -26.66 -4.26
N VAL A 235 4.99 -25.65 -5.11
CA VAL A 235 4.03 -25.48 -6.22
C VAL A 235 4.10 -26.67 -7.15
N CYS A 236 5.29 -27.10 -7.60
CA CYS A 236 5.42 -28.28 -8.46
C CYS A 236 4.88 -29.57 -7.83
N ARG A 237 4.94 -29.71 -6.51
CA ARG A 237 4.37 -30.88 -5.80
C ARG A 237 2.86 -30.87 -5.67
N ALA A 238 2.24 -29.69 -5.80
CA ALA A 238 0.80 -29.53 -5.68
C ALA A 238 0.04 -29.89 -6.96
N TYR A 239 0.77 -30.01 -8.09
CA TYR A 239 0.27 -30.36 -9.41
C TYR A 239 0.89 -31.70 -9.89
#